data_65733858edc40aa5f7678784016c0e7b
#
_entry.id   65733858edc40aa5f7678784016c0e7b
#
_cell.length_a   1.000
_cell.length_b   1.000
_cell.length_c   1.000
_cell.angle_alpha   90.00
_cell.angle_beta   90.00
_cell.angle_gamma   90.00
#
_symmetry.space_group_name_H-M   'P 1'
#
loop_
_entity.id
_entity.type
_entity.pdbx_description
1 polymer ?
#
loop_
_entity_poly.entity_id
_entity_poly.type
_entity_poly.pdbx_seq_one_letter_code
_entity_poly.pdbx_strand_id
1 'polypeptide(L)'
;MNRLKCISSYISDNEKVLDVGCDQALLSKLLARRGVYSIASDIKANIIINAKKNLSDLEKKYITFTLSDGVPEGVDQTITLVLSGMGTYTILDILKNSKVFFNKIITISNNNHDILRSEMIKLGYYIKEEEIIKDKSKYYNLIVFDRIKREYSKEELLIGYNHKNKVLLKEKNEYLINKYNKILNKTNNEKLINIVNILVNYKY
;
A
#
# COMPACT_ATOMS: atom_id res chain seq x y z
N MET A 1 11.24 8.97 6.13
CA MET A 1 10.49 8.12 7.10
C MET A 1 10.50 6.70 6.57
N ASN A 2 10.73 5.67 7.41
CA ASN A 2 10.70 4.26 6.99
C ASN A 2 9.26 3.86 6.63
N ARG A 3 9.07 3.01 5.60
CA ARG A 3 7.76 2.51 5.13
C ARG A 3 6.87 1.97 6.26
N LEU A 4 7.42 1.15 7.13
CA LEU A 4 6.66 0.55 8.25
C LEU A 4 6.15 1.61 9.24
N LYS A 5 6.96 2.62 9.56
CA LYS A 5 6.53 3.74 10.41
C LYS A 5 5.44 4.57 9.73
N CYS A 6 5.53 4.73 8.41
CA CYS A 6 4.49 5.42 7.65
C CYS A 6 3.17 4.63 7.65
N ILE A 7 3.19 3.32 7.36
CA ILE A 7 1.98 2.47 7.49
C ILE A 7 1.41 2.58 8.90
N SER A 8 2.25 2.43 9.92
CA SER A 8 1.84 2.46 11.33
C SER A 8 1.19 3.79 11.73
N SER A 9 1.58 4.93 11.15
CA SER A 9 0.96 6.23 11.45
C SER A 9 -0.47 6.39 10.90
N TYR A 10 -0.88 5.54 9.97
CA TYR A 10 -2.25 5.47 9.45
C TYR A 10 -3.15 4.50 10.21
N ILE A 11 -2.64 3.85 11.26
CA ILE A 11 -3.35 2.89 12.08
C ILE A 11 -3.51 3.48 13.49
N SER A 12 -4.75 3.59 13.95
CA SER A 12 -5.08 4.06 15.30
C SER A 12 -4.88 2.94 16.32
N ASP A 13 -4.66 3.29 17.60
CA ASP A 13 -4.37 2.29 18.64
C ASP A 13 -5.55 1.38 18.97
N ASN A 14 -6.78 1.79 18.62
CA ASN A 14 -8.01 1.00 18.81
C ASN A 14 -8.36 0.13 17.58
N GLU A 15 -7.59 0.18 16.50
CA GLU A 15 -7.81 -0.65 15.32
C GLU A 15 -7.18 -2.04 15.51
N LYS A 16 -7.76 -3.04 14.82
CA LYS A 16 -7.14 -4.34 14.58
C LYS A 16 -6.59 -4.35 13.14
N VAL A 17 -5.51 -5.07 12.91
CA VAL A 17 -4.82 -5.08 11.62
C VAL A 17 -4.66 -6.50 11.09
N LEU A 18 -4.90 -6.68 9.80
CA LEU A 18 -4.50 -7.86 9.04
C LEU A 18 -3.34 -7.47 8.10
N ASP A 19 -2.16 -8.01 8.36
CA ASP A 19 -0.94 -7.81 7.57
C ASP A 19 -0.74 -9.03 6.66
N VAL A 20 -1.13 -8.93 5.39
CA VAL A 20 -1.02 -10.04 4.41
C VAL A 20 0.30 -9.94 3.65
N GLY A 21 1.05 -11.05 3.62
CA GLY A 21 2.43 -11.09 3.15
C GLY A 21 3.37 -10.50 4.20
N CYS A 22 3.21 -10.92 5.45
CA CYS A 22 3.83 -10.30 6.62
C CYS A 22 5.36 -10.46 6.69
N ASP A 23 5.96 -11.39 5.93
CA ASP A 23 7.40 -11.70 5.95
C ASP A 23 7.90 -11.90 7.40
N GLN A 24 8.82 -11.09 7.88
CA GLN A 24 9.35 -11.15 9.24
C GLN A 24 8.40 -10.52 10.28
N ALA A 25 7.16 -10.20 9.92
CA ALA A 25 6.15 -9.53 10.74
C ALA A 25 6.63 -8.22 11.39
N LEU A 26 7.49 -7.46 10.69
CA LEU A 26 8.07 -6.23 11.24
C LEU A 26 7.02 -5.14 11.48
N LEU A 27 5.98 -5.05 10.64
CA LEU A 27 4.85 -4.16 10.88
C LEU A 27 4.09 -4.57 12.13
N SER A 28 3.72 -5.84 12.23
CA SER A 28 3.01 -6.40 13.39
C SER A 28 3.79 -6.20 14.70
N LYS A 29 5.13 -6.38 14.69
CA LYS A 29 6.00 -6.08 15.84
C LYS A 29 6.01 -4.60 16.22
N LEU A 30 6.02 -3.71 15.22
CA LEU A 30 5.93 -2.27 15.46
C LEU A 30 4.58 -1.89 16.07
N LEU A 31 3.48 -2.47 15.60
CA LEU A 31 2.12 -2.27 16.10
C LEU A 31 1.93 -2.82 17.52
N ALA A 32 2.49 -4.00 17.81
CA ALA A 32 2.44 -4.60 19.14
C ALA A 32 3.04 -3.70 20.24
N ARG A 33 4.10 -2.94 19.93
CA ARG A 33 4.71 -1.95 20.86
C ARG A 33 3.78 -0.78 21.19
N ARG A 34 2.75 -0.56 20.37
CA ARG A 34 1.68 0.42 20.57
C ARG A 34 0.43 -0.20 21.20
N GLY A 35 0.44 -1.51 21.51
CA GLY A 35 -0.71 -2.23 21.99
C GLY A 35 -1.78 -2.54 20.91
N VAL A 36 -1.42 -2.42 19.63
CA VAL A 36 -2.32 -2.71 18.51
C VAL A 36 -2.26 -4.19 18.17
N TYR A 37 -3.42 -4.84 18.17
CA TYR A 37 -3.53 -6.25 17.80
C TYR A 37 -3.42 -6.44 16.28
N SER A 38 -2.66 -7.45 15.85
CA SER A 38 -2.51 -7.79 14.45
C SER A 38 -2.57 -9.29 14.18
N ILE A 39 -3.13 -9.64 13.02
CA ILE A 39 -3.03 -10.94 12.38
C ILE A 39 -1.97 -10.82 11.30
N ALA A 40 -0.84 -11.52 11.47
CA ALA A 40 0.23 -11.58 10.50
C ALA A 40 0.05 -12.85 9.65
N SER A 41 -0.23 -12.67 8.36
CA SER A 41 -0.53 -13.76 7.43
C SER A 41 0.53 -13.86 6.34
N ASP A 42 0.90 -15.09 5.98
CA ASP A 42 1.76 -15.38 4.81
C ASP A 42 1.38 -16.72 4.20
N ILE A 43 1.60 -16.88 2.89
CA ILE A 43 1.36 -18.13 2.17
C ILE A 43 2.42 -19.19 2.47
N LYS A 44 3.60 -18.78 2.97
CA LYS A 44 4.75 -19.67 3.20
C LYS A 44 4.86 -20.06 4.66
N ALA A 45 4.67 -21.34 4.97
CA ALA A 45 4.78 -21.85 6.34
C ALA A 45 6.13 -21.56 7.00
N ASN A 46 7.24 -21.64 6.27
CA ASN A 46 8.58 -21.34 6.78
C ASN A 46 8.74 -19.87 7.20
N ILE A 47 8.07 -18.93 6.52
CA ILE A 47 8.03 -17.52 6.90
C ILE A 47 7.36 -17.37 8.27
N ILE A 48 6.17 -17.93 8.43
CA ILE A 48 5.42 -17.92 9.70
C ILE A 48 6.24 -18.53 10.85
N ILE A 49 6.87 -19.70 10.62
CA ILE A 49 7.70 -20.38 11.62
C ILE A 49 8.88 -19.46 12.04
N ASN A 50 9.55 -18.84 11.08
CA ASN A 50 10.68 -17.99 11.37
C ASN A 50 10.29 -16.68 12.06
N ALA A 51 9.17 -16.06 11.65
CA ALA A 51 8.66 -14.85 12.29
C ALA A 51 8.29 -15.07 13.76
N LYS A 52 7.80 -16.27 14.12
CA LYS A 52 7.44 -16.67 15.50
C LYS A 52 8.64 -16.86 16.41
N LYS A 53 9.80 -17.28 15.88
CA LYS A 53 10.97 -17.69 16.71
C LYS A 53 11.49 -16.60 17.64
N ASN A 54 11.43 -15.33 17.24
CA ASN A 54 12.07 -14.20 17.90
C ASN A 54 11.05 -13.14 18.36
N LEU A 55 9.94 -13.59 18.95
CA LEU A 55 8.94 -12.69 19.53
C LEU A 55 9.22 -12.46 21.01
N SER A 56 9.19 -11.21 21.43
CA SER A 56 9.08 -10.84 22.84
C SER A 56 7.73 -11.25 23.42
N ASP A 57 7.60 -11.28 24.74
CA ASP A 57 6.33 -11.62 25.39
C ASP A 57 5.21 -10.60 25.08
N LEU A 58 5.58 -9.32 24.91
CA LEU A 58 4.66 -8.30 24.44
C LEU A 58 4.15 -8.61 23.02
N GLU A 59 5.06 -8.96 22.10
CA GLU A 59 4.70 -9.27 20.72
C GLU A 59 3.82 -10.53 20.64
N LYS A 60 4.08 -11.55 21.43
CA LYS A 60 3.22 -12.76 21.53
C LYS A 60 1.79 -12.44 21.96
N LYS A 61 1.61 -11.41 22.80
CA LYS A 61 0.28 -10.97 23.27
C LYS A 61 -0.54 -10.29 22.18
N TYR A 62 0.10 -9.58 21.25
CA TYR A 62 -0.58 -8.73 20.25
C TYR A 62 -0.51 -9.25 18.82
N ILE A 63 0.22 -10.35 18.56
CA ILE A 63 0.38 -10.87 17.19
C ILE A 63 -0.13 -12.31 17.12
N THR A 64 -1.13 -12.54 16.27
CA THR A 64 -1.56 -13.87 15.84
C THR A 64 -1.02 -14.16 14.45
N PHE A 65 -0.51 -15.38 14.22
CA PHE A 65 0.00 -15.79 12.91
C PHE A 65 -0.92 -16.78 12.25
N THR A 66 -1.17 -16.57 10.97
CA THR A 66 -2.02 -17.43 10.16
C THR A 66 -1.32 -17.80 8.84
N LEU A 67 -1.33 -19.07 8.48
CA LEU A 67 -0.94 -19.53 7.15
C LEU A 67 -2.14 -19.38 6.21
N SER A 68 -2.04 -18.53 5.19
CA SER A 68 -3.15 -18.29 4.26
C SER A 68 -2.63 -17.77 2.93
N ASP A 69 -3.28 -18.17 1.85
CA ASP A 69 -3.14 -17.55 0.53
C ASP A 69 -4.12 -16.37 0.42
N GLY A 70 -3.61 -15.17 0.70
CA GLY A 70 -4.41 -13.95 0.77
C GLY A 70 -5.11 -13.76 2.12
N VAL A 71 -6.39 -13.37 2.08
CA VAL A 71 -7.18 -13.05 3.28
C VAL A 71 -7.64 -14.36 3.97
N PRO A 72 -7.30 -14.57 5.27
CA PRO A 72 -7.76 -15.74 6.01
C PRO A 72 -9.28 -15.76 6.18
N GLU A 73 -9.85 -16.97 6.35
CA GLU A 73 -11.26 -17.11 6.70
C GLU A 73 -11.57 -16.57 8.12
N GLY A 74 -12.79 -16.11 8.32
CA GLY A 74 -13.26 -15.60 9.62
C GLY A 74 -12.76 -14.20 9.99
N VAL A 75 -12.12 -13.50 9.07
CA VAL A 75 -11.73 -12.10 9.29
C VAL A 75 -12.93 -11.18 9.12
N ASP A 76 -13.07 -10.21 10.02
CA ASP A 76 -14.14 -9.21 10.01
C ASP A 76 -13.78 -7.99 9.13
N GLN A 77 -14.80 -7.38 8.50
CA GLN A 77 -14.63 -6.19 7.65
C GLN A 77 -14.12 -4.94 8.36
N THR A 78 -14.23 -4.88 9.69
CA THR A 78 -13.77 -3.73 10.50
C THR A 78 -12.26 -3.73 10.72
N ILE A 79 -11.60 -4.85 10.44
CA ILE A 79 -10.14 -4.96 10.53
C ILE A 79 -9.49 -4.13 9.41
N THR A 80 -8.44 -3.37 9.73
CA THR A 80 -7.66 -2.66 8.71
C THR A 80 -6.79 -3.65 7.95
N LEU A 81 -7.02 -3.79 6.65
CA LEU A 81 -6.19 -4.64 5.79
C LEU A 81 -4.95 -3.87 5.33
N VAL A 82 -3.78 -4.49 5.48
CA VAL A 82 -2.52 -3.98 4.96
C VAL A 82 -1.97 -4.94 3.91
N LEU A 83 -1.68 -4.41 2.72
CA LEU A 83 -1.08 -5.10 1.57
C LEU A 83 0.16 -4.31 1.13
N SER A 84 1.35 -4.72 1.56
CA SER A 84 2.58 -3.96 1.34
C SER A 84 3.72 -4.82 0.81
N GLY A 85 4.50 -4.26 -0.11
CA GLY A 85 5.70 -4.91 -0.63
C GLY A 85 5.46 -5.93 -1.75
N MET A 86 4.27 -5.98 -2.31
CA MET A 86 3.88 -6.84 -3.42
C MET A 86 3.49 -6.05 -4.68
N GLY A 87 3.32 -6.72 -5.81
CA GLY A 87 2.90 -6.10 -7.06
C GLY A 87 1.42 -5.72 -7.05
N THR A 88 1.04 -4.77 -7.92
CA THR A 88 -0.36 -4.33 -8.07
C THR A 88 -1.30 -5.49 -8.37
N TYR A 89 -0.96 -6.36 -9.30
CA TYR A 89 -1.83 -7.47 -9.67
C TYR A 89 -2.03 -8.48 -8.52
N THR A 90 -0.98 -8.74 -7.74
CA THR A 90 -1.10 -9.58 -6.53
C THR A 90 -2.07 -8.96 -5.50
N ILE A 91 -1.99 -7.64 -5.28
CA ILE A 91 -2.94 -6.93 -4.41
C ILE A 91 -4.38 -7.11 -4.91
N LEU A 92 -4.58 -6.90 -6.21
CA LEU A 92 -5.90 -6.99 -6.82
C LEU A 92 -6.45 -8.43 -6.78
N ASP A 93 -5.61 -9.44 -7.01
CA ASP A 93 -6.00 -10.84 -6.95
C ASP A 93 -6.40 -11.26 -5.52
N ILE A 94 -5.64 -10.83 -4.51
CA ILE A 94 -6.00 -11.06 -3.10
C ILE A 94 -7.38 -10.47 -2.79
N LEU A 95 -7.65 -9.25 -3.25
CA LEU A 95 -8.93 -8.56 -3.00
C LEU A 95 -10.09 -9.18 -3.77
N LYS A 96 -9.89 -9.57 -5.04
CA LYS A 96 -10.92 -10.23 -5.87
C LYS A 96 -11.31 -11.60 -5.32
N ASN A 97 -10.36 -12.32 -4.71
CA ASN A 97 -10.60 -13.62 -4.10
C ASN A 97 -11.10 -13.53 -2.66
N SER A 98 -11.06 -12.34 -2.05
CA SER A 98 -11.55 -12.12 -0.69
C SER A 98 -13.08 -12.15 -0.64
N LYS A 99 -13.63 -12.90 0.34
CA LYS A 99 -15.05 -12.85 0.70
C LYS A 99 -15.39 -11.65 1.59
N VAL A 100 -14.37 -10.95 2.10
CA VAL A 100 -14.51 -9.82 3.01
C VAL A 100 -14.37 -8.51 2.24
N PHE A 101 -15.28 -7.60 2.50
CA PHE A 101 -15.26 -6.26 1.90
C PHE A 101 -14.87 -5.22 2.97
N PHE A 102 -13.57 -4.97 3.08
CA PHE A 102 -12.97 -4.19 4.15
C PHE A 102 -13.41 -2.73 4.18
N ASN A 103 -13.54 -2.15 5.37
CA ASN A 103 -13.83 -0.72 5.53
C ASN A 103 -12.61 0.16 5.28
N LYS A 104 -11.40 -0.37 5.51
CA LYS A 104 -10.14 0.34 5.33
C LYS A 104 -9.05 -0.58 4.81
N ILE A 105 -8.38 -0.15 3.76
CA ILE A 105 -7.23 -0.84 3.17
C ILE A 105 -6.06 0.13 3.05
N ILE A 106 -4.87 -0.30 3.44
CA ILE A 106 -3.61 0.42 3.26
C ILE A 106 -2.74 -0.39 2.33
N THR A 107 -2.27 0.22 1.25
CA THR A 107 -1.42 -0.45 0.27
C THR A 107 -0.10 0.28 0.06
N ILE A 108 0.97 -0.49 -0.17
CA ILE A 108 2.21 -0.01 -0.80
C ILE A 108 2.56 -1.00 -1.91
N SER A 109 2.11 -0.70 -3.12
CA SER A 109 2.43 -1.50 -4.30
C SER A 109 3.84 -1.18 -4.82
N ASN A 110 4.48 -2.16 -5.43
CA ASN A 110 5.81 -2.00 -6.02
C ASN A 110 5.78 -1.31 -7.39
N ASN A 111 4.63 -1.28 -8.08
CA ASN A 111 4.48 -0.80 -9.46
C ASN A 111 3.03 -0.45 -9.81
N ASN A 112 2.80 0.11 -11.00
CA ASN A 112 1.49 0.30 -11.63
C ASN A 112 0.44 0.95 -10.72
N HIS A 113 0.80 2.04 -10.03
CA HIS A 113 -0.07 2.70 -9.06
C HIS A 113 -1.35 3.27 -9.70
N ASP A 114 -1.28 3.71 -10.95
CA ASP A 114 -2.41 4.17 -11.76
C ASP A 114 -3.43 3.05 -12.01
N ILE A 115 -2.94 1.86 -12.35
CA ILE A 115 -3.77 0.66 -12.50
C ILE A 115 -4.37 0.28 -11.14
N LEU A 116 -3.59 0.29 -10.06
CA LEU A 116 -4.09 -0.01 -8.72
C LEU A 116 -5.27 0.90 -8.36
N ARG A 117 -5.12 2.22 -8.52
CA ARG A 117 -6.20 3.18 -8.21
C ARG A 117 -7.45 2.89 -9.02
N SER A 118 -7.31 2.73 -10.34
CA SER A 118 -8.44 2.50 -11.24
C SER A 118 -9.18 1.18 -10.95
N GLU A 119 -8.44 0.10 -10.71
CA GLU A 119 -9.04 -1.21 -10.42
C GLU A 119 -9.67 -1.27 -9.01
N MET A 120 -9.07 -0.61 -8.01
CA MET A 120 -9.66 -0.50 -6.66
C MET A 120 -11.02 0.19 -6.68
N ILE A 121 -11.17 1.25 -7.51
CA ILE A 121 -12.46 1.94 -7.69
C ILE A 121 -13.51 1.00 -8.28
N LYS A 122 -13.15 0.17 -9.27
CA LYS A 122 -14.05 -0.84 -9.83
C LYS A 122 -14.46 -1.90 -8.81
N LEU A 123 -13.60 -2.20 -7.84
CA LEU A 123 -13.89 -3.07 -6.71
C LEU A 123 -14.69 -2.39 -5.60
N GLY A 124 -15.08 -1.09 -5.75
CA GLY A 124 -15.84 -0.34 -4.76
C GLY A 124 -15.02 0.23 -3.61
N TYR A 125 -13.71 0.35 -3.78
CA TYR A 125 -12.80 1.02 -2.86
C TYR A 125 -12.34 2.35 -3.42
N TYR A 126 -12.39 3.41 -2.63
CA TYR A 126 -12.09 4.76 -3.08
C TYR A 126 -10.88 5.31 -2.34
N ILE A 127 -10.04 6.10 -3.03
CA ILE A 127 -8.84 6.68 -2.45
C ILE A 127 -9.27 7.72 -1.42
N LYS A 128 -8.87 7.54 -0.18
CA LYS A 128 -9.07 8.50 0.89
C LYS A 128 -7.95 9.53 0.92
N GLU A 129 -6.73 9.05 0.91
CA GLU A 129 -5.51 9.86 0.99
C GLU A 129 -4.29 9.05 0.55
N GLU A 130 -3.24 9.76 0.15
CA GLU A 130 -1.98 9.15 -0.27
C GLU A 130 -0.78 9.83 0.39
N GLU A 131 0.32 9.11 0.48
CA GLU A 131 1.59 9.66 0.91
C GLU A 131 2.76 9.10 0.09
N ILE A 132 3.69 9.98 -0.29
CA ILE A 132 4.96 9.58 -0.90
C ILE A 132 5.98 9.34 0.20
N ILE A 133 6.60 8.18 0.18
CA ILE A 133 7.67 7.80 1.08
C ILE A 133 8.96 7.73 0.28
N LYS A 134 9.95 8.52 0.66
CA LYS A 134 11.31 8.42 0.12
C LYS A 134 12.16 7.57 1.06
N ASP A 135 12.68 6.47 0.55
CA ASP A 135 13.61 5.58 1.25
C ASP A 135 14.85 5.40 0.38
N LYS A 136 15.96 5.99 0.81
CA LYS A 136 17.18 6.13 0.00
C LYS A 136 16.88 6.81 -1.35
N SER A 137 17.10 6.11 -2.46
CA SER A 137 16.85 6.61 -3.84
C SER A 137 15.49 6.16 -4.40
N LYS A 138 14.64 5.48 -3.61
CA LYS A 138 13.37 4.95 -4.09
C LYS A 138 12.19 5.72 -3.52
N TYR A 139 11.16 5.90 -4.34
CA TYR A 139 9.88 6.45 -3.95
C TYR A 139 8.84 5.33 -3.88
N TYR A 140 8.03 5.34 -2.82
CA TYR A 140 6.91 4.45 -2.63
C TYR A 140 5.64 5.26 -2.48
N ASN A 141 4.53 4.73 -3.02
CA ASN A 141 3.21 5.30 -2.81
C ASN A 141 2.50 4.48 -1.74
N LEU A 142 2.20 5.10 -0.60
CA LEU A 142 1.23 4.59 0.35
C LEU A 142 -0.13 5.14 -0.08
N ILE A 143 -1.11 4.25 -0.26
CA ILE A 143 -2.48 4.63 -0.61
C ILE A 143 -3.42 4.03 0.45
N VAL A 144 -4.24 4.88 1.04
CA VAL A 144 -5.32 4.48 1.95
C VAL A 144 -6.62 4.51 1.17
N PHE A 145 -7.32 3.39 1.19
CA PHE A 145 -8.65 3.26 0.60
C PHE A 145 -9.71 3.09 1.68
N ASP A 146 -10.88 3.63 1.42
CA ASP A 146 -12.12 3.38 2.17
C ASP A 146 -13.28 3.10 1.21
N ARG A 147 -14.52 3.10 1.72
CA ARG A 147 -15.74 2.81 0.96
C ARG A 147 -16.57 4.04 0.62
N ILE A 148 -16.08 5.23 0.93
CA ILE A 148 -16.80 6.48 0.68
C ILE A 148 -16.58 6.87 -0.79
N LYS A 149 -17.64 6.83 -1.58
CA LYS A 149 -17.59 7.14 -3.01
C LYS A 149 -17.03 8.54 -3.26
N ARG A 150 -16.07 8.63 -4.18
CA ARG A 150 -15.44 9.87 -4.65
C ARG A 150 -15.22 9.78 -6.15
N GLU A 151 -15.17 10.93 -6.79
CA GLU A 151 -14.82 11.06 -8.19
C GLU A 151 -13.38 11.57 -8.33
N TYR A 152 -12.71 11.13 -9.37
CA TYR A 152 -11.30 11.45 -9.63
C TYR A 152 -11.09 11.83 -11.08
N SER A 153 -10.27 12.85 -11.31
CA SER A 153 -9.79 13.18 -12.65
C SER A 153 -8.79 12.13 -13.16
N LYS A 154 -8.52 12.15 -14.47
CA LYS A 154 -7.49 11.28 -15.07
C LYS A 154 -6.11 11.55 -14.49
N GLU A 155 -5.81 12.81 -14.20
CA GLU A 155 -4.56 13.26 -13.58
C GLU A 155 -4.42 12.70 -12.16
N GLU A 156 -5.48 12.73 -11.37
CA GLU A 156 -5.48 12.17 -10.01
C GLU A 156 -5.32 10.66 -10.01
N LEU A 157 -5.91 9.95 -10.97
CA LEU A 157 -5.68 8.51 -11.11
C LEU A 157 -4.24 8.17 -11.51
N LEU A 158 -3.59 9.03 -12.31
CA LEU A 158 -2.22 8.85 -12.73
C LEU A 158 -1.22 9.21 -11.62
N ILE A 159 -1.35 10.41 -11.07
CA ILE A 159 -0.37 11.03 -10.15
C ILE A 159 -0.66 10.63 -8.71
N GLY A 160 -1.95 10.65 -8.32
CA GLY A 160 -2.47 10.38 -6.99
C GLY A 160 -3.40 11.47 -6.49
N TYR A 161 -4.17 11.13 -5.48
CA TYR A 161 -5.23 11.96 -4.90
C TYR A 161 -4.92 12.30 -3.44
N ASN A 162 -5.22 13.55 -3.03
CA ASN A 162 -5.12 14.00 -1.64
C ASN A 162 -3.78 13.65 -0.95
N HIS A 163 -2.68 14.00 -1.60
CA HIS A 163 -1.34 13.74 -1.05
C HIS A 163 -1.03 14.62 0.16
N LYS A 164 -0.64 13.99 1.27
CA LYS A 164 -0.22 14.70 2.49
C LYS A 164 1.07 15.50 2.30
N ASN A 165 2.02 14.97 1.54
CA ASN A 165 3.32 15.61 1.32
C ASN A 165 3.49 16.03 -0.14
N LYS A 166 3.05 17.24 -0.46
CA LYS A 166 3.16 17.80 -1.81
C LYS A 166 4.60 18.05 -2.25
N VAL A 167 5.52 18.32 -1.32
CA VAL A 167 6.94 18.52 -1.62
C VAL A 167 7.56 17.22 -2.14
N LEU A 168 7.35 16.10 -1.45
CA LEU A 168 7.84 14.80 -1.90
C LEU A 168 7.12 14.32 -3.17
N LEU A 169 5.84 14.66 -3.35
CA LEU A 169 5.14 14.38 -4.60
C LEU A 169 5.80 15.09 -5.78
N LYS A 170 6.10 16.38 -5.63
CA LYS A 170 6.79 17.17 -6.66
C LYS A 170 8.16 16.58 -6.97
N GLU A 171 8.96 16.29 -5.96
CA GLU A 171 10.29 15.67 -6.13
C GLU A 171 10.21 14.32 -6.86
N LYS A 172 9.25 13.46 -6.50
CA LYS A 172 9.01 12.21 -7.20
C LYS A 172 8.63 12.44 -8.67
N ASN A 173 7.75 13.40 -8.95
CA ASN A 173 7.31 13.67 -10.32
C ASN A 173 8.47 14.21 -11.18
N GLU A 174 9.30 15.09 -10.65
CA GLU A 174 10.53 15.57 -11.33
C GLU A 174 11.49 14.40 -11.62
N TYR A 175 11.68 13.49 -10.66
CA TYR A 175 12.44 12.27 -10.88
C TYR A 175 11.86 11.41 -12.02
N LEU A 176 10.52 11.24 -12.05
CA LEU A 176 9.86 10.46 -13.12
C LEU A 176 9.97 11.14 -14.48
N ILE A 177 9.80 12.45 -14.56
CA ILE A 177 9.97 13.23 -15.80
C ILE A 177 11.39 13.00 -16.35
N ASN A 178 12.42 13.17 -15.53
CA ASN A 178 13.80 12.96 -15.92
C ASN A 178 14.07 11.52 -16.39
N LYS A 179 13.51 10.54 -15.69
CA LYS A 179 13.62 9.12 -16.05
C LYS A 179 12.94 8.82 -17.39
N TYR A 180 11.73 9.33 -17.61
CA TYR A 180 10.96 9.08 -18.82
C TYR A 180 11.54 9.80 -20.03
N ASN A 181 12.04 11.03 -19.89
CA ASN A 181 12.74 11.74 -20.97
C ASN A 181 13.99 10.99 -21.45
N LYS A 182 14.75 10.34 -20.54
CA LYS A 182 15.88 9.49 -20.95
C LYS A 182 15.44 8.28 -21.80
N ILE A 183 14.24 7.76 -21.57
CA ILE A 183 13.67 6.67 -22.37
C ILE A 183 13.18 7.21 -23.71
N LEU A 184 12.47 8.33 -23.71
CA LEU A 184 11.92 8.97 -24.90
C LEU A 184 12.99 9.44 -25.88
N ASN A 185 14.19 9.79 -25.41
CA ASN A 185 15.34 10.07 -26.28
C ASN A 185 15.77 8.86 -27.14
N LYS A 186 15.31 7.65 -26.81
CA LYS A 186 15.64 6.40 -27.50
C LYS A 186 14.46 5.74 -28.19
N THR A 187 13.23 6.16 -27.87
CA THR A 187 11.99 5.54 -28.36
C THR A 187 10.90 6.58 -28.55
N ASN A 188 10.08 6.38 -29.58
CA ASN A 188 8.86 7.19 -29.76
C ASN A 188 7.67 6.43 -29.11
N ASN A 189 7.41 6.71 -27.82
CA ASN A 189 6.33 6.08 -27.05
C ASN A 189 5.27 7.12 -26.69
N GLU A 190 4.18 7.17 -27.43
CA GLU A 190 3.09 8.14 -27.25
C GLU A 190 2.47 8.10 -25.85
N LYS A 191 2.30 6.89 -25.27
CA LYS A 191 1.79 6.75 -23.91
C LYS A 191 2.70 7.44 -22.90
N LEU A 192 4.01 7.29 -23.07
CA LEU A 192 4.99 7.88 -22.16
C LEU A 192 5.07 9.39 -22.34
N ILE A 193 4.96 9.89 -23.60
CA ILE A 193 4.86 11.33 -23.90
C ILE A 193 3.66 11.93 -23.16
N ASN A 194 2.50 11.30 -23.25
CA ASN A 194 1.31 11.78 -22.57
C ASN A 194 1.47 11.82 -21.04
N ILE A 195 2.09 10.80 -20.44
CA ILE A 195 2.39 10.77 -19.00
C ILE A 195 3.30 11.95 -18.62
N VAL A 196 4.38 12.20 -19.38
CA VAL A 196 5.30 13.31 -19.10
C VAL A 196 4.57 14.65 -19.20
N ASN A 197 3.72 14.85 -20.22
CA ASN A 197 2.93 16.08 -20.37
C ASN A 197 2.00 16.32 -19.16
N ILE A 198 1.35 15.27 -18.65
CA ILE A 198 0.51 15.38 -17.45
C ILE A 198 1.37 15.75 -16.23
N LEU A 199 2.52 15.07 -16.03
CA LEU A 199 3.41 15.35 -14.90
C LEU A 199 3.97 16.78 -14.89
N VAL A 200 4.34 17.32 -16.09
CA VAL A 200 4.88 18.68 -16.26
C VAL A 200 3.83 19.74 -15.95
N ASN A 201 2.58 19.51 -16.36
CA ASN A 201 1.48 20.47 -16.21
C ASN A 201 0.73 20.34 -14.88
N TYR A 202 1.08 19.38 -14.04
CA TYR A 202 0.40 19.16 -12.76
C TYR A 202 0.63 20.30 -11.78
N LYS A 203 -0.45 20.86 -11.24
CA LYS A 203 -0.43 21.91 -10.22
C LYS A 203 -0.48 21.27 -8.83
N TYR A 204 0.54 21.55 -8.00
CA TYR A 204 0.72 20.98 -6.65
C TYR A 204 -0.08 21.73 -5.56
#